data_1bc60d3368b25aeb478dce6e24a18d4a
#
_entry.id   1bc60d3368b25aeb478dce6e24a18d4a
#
_cell.length_a   1.000
_cell.length_b   1.000
_cell.length_c   1.000
_cell.angle_alpha   90.00
_cell.angle_beta   90.00
_cell.angle_gamma   90.00
#
_symmetry.space_group_name_H-M   'P 1'
#
loop_
_entity.id
_entity.type
_entity.pdbx_description
1 polymer ?
#
loop_
_entity_poly.entity_id
_entity_poly.type
_entity_poly.pdbx_seq_one_letter_code
_entity_poly.pdbx_strand_id
1 'polypeptide(L)'
;MKPQLIDIGTSTKKSIQIKVVEQKYLMAPFHFHDMCELVYIQKSYGKRIVGDHVGNFKEGDLVLMGPNLPHIWLNDNSFRHPRSKKMVQAVVVYFSPDLLINLSDDESVTAIVGALIVRSQRGLWIYGKARDIIIGKMDTLANGKGLKKLIAFLGILDVLSDSNEFQYLASIGFKNSYSEKDTNRLNEVYQYLNKNFTQKVSLQEVSKIANMSSSAFCRFFK
;
A
#
# COMPACT_ATOMS: atom_id res chain seq x y z
N MET A 1 6.39 -13.86 -0.10
CA MET A 1 4.95 -13.64 -0.03
C MET A 1 4.46 -13.40 -1.43
N LYS A 2 3.48 -14.15 -1.90
CA LYS A 2 2.73 -13.84 -3.06
C LYS A 2 1.83 -12.69 -2.70
N PRO A 3 1.73 -11.61 -3.51
CA PRO A 3 0.64 -10.69 -3.34
C PRO A 3 -0.66 -11.47 -3.56
N GLN A 4 -1.53 -11.52 -2.59
CA GLN A 4 -2.87 -12.07 -2.74
C GLN A 4 -3.74 -11.00 -3.39
N LEU A 5 -4.53 -11.35 -4.39
CA LEU A 5 -5.64 -10.50 -4.78
C LEU A 5 -6.62 -10.49 -3.60
N ILE A 6 -6.79 -9.34 -2.98
CA ILE A 6 -7.77 -9.17 -1.91
C ILE A 6 -8.95 -8.39 -2.47
N ASP A 7 -10.15 -8.96 -2.35
CA ASP A 7 -11.36 -8.19 -2.54
C ASP A 7 -11.56 -7.27 -1.31
N ILE A 8 -11.43 -5.96 -1.51
CA ILE A 8 -11.66 -4.95 -0.47
C ILE A 8 -13.16 -4.68 -0.30
N GLY A 9 -13.99 -5.71 -0.54
CA GLY A 9 -15.41 -5.65 -0.26
C GLY A 9 -16.20 -4.74 -1.21
N THR A 10 -16.04 -4.95 -2.51
CA THR A 10 -16.91 -4.41 -3.55
C THR A 10 -18.37 -4.85 -3.41
N SER A 11 -18.66 -5.80 -2.51
CA SER A 11 -20.02 -6.22 -2.14
C SER A 11 -20.85 -5.11 -1.48
N THR A 12 -20.24 -4.04 -0.97
CA THR A 12 -20.94 -2.81 -0.60
C THR A 12 -20.59 -1.74 -1.63
N LYS A 13 -21.57 -1.18 -2.33
CA LYS A 13 -21.50 -0.10 -3.34
C LYS A 13 -20.80 1.21 -2.86
N LYS A 14 -19.78 1.10 -2.01
CA LYS A 14 -19.06 2.26 -1.47
C LYS A 14 -17.83 2.52 -2.31
N SER A 15 -17.91 3.56 -3.10
CA SER A 15 -16.82 4.05 -3.94
C SER A 15 -15.61 4.58 -3.13
N ILE A 16 -15.81 4.90 -1.85
CA ILE A 16 -14.77 5.34 -0.90
C ILE A 16 -14.97 4.56 0.41
N GLN A 17 -13.91 3.91 0.88
CA GLN A 17 -13.92 3.19 2.15
C GLN A 17 -12.80 3.73 3.04
N ILE A 18 -13.09 3.95 4.32
CA ILE A 18 -12.13 4.43 5.30
C ILE A 18 -12.01 3.38 6.40
N LYS A 19 -10.77 2.94 6.63
CA LYS A 19 -10.45 1.97 7.67
C LYS A 19 -9.51 2.62 8.68
N VAL A 20 -9.98 2.76 9.90
CA VAL A 20 -9.12 3.11 11.03
C VAL A 20 -8.57 1.82 11.61
N VAL A 21 -7.26 1.70 11.64
CA VAL A 21 -6.54 0.50 12.11
C VAL A 21 -5.99 0.79 13.50
N GLU A 22 -6.39 -0.03 14.47
CA GLU A 22 -5.81 -0.05 15.81
C GLU A 22 -5.62 -1.50 16.24
N GLN A 23 -4.37 -1.98 16.23
CA GLN A 23 -4.07 -3.39 16.50
C GLN A 23 -2.62 -3.59 16.95
N LYS A 24 -2.29 -4.76 17.48
CA LYS A 24 -0.94 -5.06 17.98
C LYS A 24 0.13 -5.00 16.89
N TYR A 25 -0.17 -5.51 15.70
CA TYR A 25 0.70 -5.48 14.53
C TYR A 25 -0.12 -5.61 13.25
N LEU A 26 0.44 -5.16 12.14
CA LEU A 26 -0.20 -5.28 10.83
C LEU A 26 -0.23 -6.75 10.39
N MET A 27 -1.41 -7.24 10.01
CA MET A 27 -1.65 -8.64 9.65
C MET A 27 -1.94 -8.85 8.17
N ALA A 28 -2.12 -7.76 7.41
CA ALA A 28 -2.37 -7.89 5.99
C ALA A 28 -1.22 -8.66 5.31
N PRO A 29 -1.52 -9.65 4.47
CA PRO A 29 -0.50 -10.31 3.67
C PRO A 29 0.11 -9.33 2.66
N PHE A 30 1.15 -9.73 1.94
CA PHE A 30 1.55 -9.03 0.73
C PHE A 30 0.41 -9.20 -0.29
N HIS A 31 -0.16 -8.10 -0.77
CA HIS A 31 -1.40 -8.15 -1.54
C HIS A 31 -1.47 -7.03 -2.58
N PHE A 32 -2.43 -7.14 -3.47
CA PHE A 32 -2.86 -6.12 -4.39
C PHE A 32 -4.39 -6.19 -4.57
N HIS A 33 -4.97 -5.14 -5.06
CA HIS A 33 -6.40 -5.00 -5.34
C HIS A 33 -6.61 -3.93 -6.44
N ASP A 34 -7.80 -3.86 -6.97
CA ASP A 34 -8.21 -2.96 -8.05
C ASP A 34 -8.49 -1.50 -7.59
N MET A 35 -8.48 -1.25 -6.28
CA MET A 35 -8.68 0.07 -5.69
C MET A 35 -7.35 0.84 -5.58
N CYS A 36 -7.44 2.17 -5.63
CA CYS A 36 -6.38 3.02 -5.08
C CYS A 36 -6.40 2.95 -3.55
N GLU A 37 -5.24 3.03 -2.91
CA GLU A 37 -5.10 3.00 -1.46
C GLU A 37 -4.18 4.10 -0.97
N LEU A 38 -4.66 4.95 -0.06
CA LEU A 38 -3.87 5.95 0.65
C LEU A 38 -3.69 5.49 2.09
N VAL A 39 -2.45 5.23 2.49
CA VAL A 39 -2.08 4.77 3.83
C VAL A 39 -1.37 5.86 4.59
N TYR A 40 -1.90 6.23 5.74
CA TYR A 40 -1.26 7.09 6.72
C TYR A 40 -0.92 6.30 7.98
N ILE A 41 0.36 6.21 8.31
CA ILE A 41 0.86 5.58 9.53
C ILE A 41 0.91 6.60 10.65
N GLN A 42 -0.07 6.54 11.58
CA GLN A 42 -0.11 7.42 12.74
C GLN A 42 0.88 6.97 13.82
N LYS A 43 0.98 5.65 14.04
CA LYS A 43 1.87 5.08 15.04
C LYS A 43 2.28 3.68 14.63
N SER A 44 3.44 3.54 14.10
CA SER A 44 4.10 2.28 13.79
C SER A 44 5.46 2.52 13.14
N TYR A 45 6.26 1.46 13.01
CA TYR A 45 7.48 1.44 12.23
C TYR A 45 7.84 0.01 11.81
N GLY A 46 8.68 -0.10 10.81
CA GLY A 46 9.13 -1.38 10.26
C GLY A 46 9.60 -1.25 8.82
N LYS A 47 9.30 -2.27 8.02
CA LYS A 47 9.61 -2.30 6.59
C LYS A 47 8.33 -2.33 5.78
N ARG A 48 8.32 -1.62 4.63
CA ARG A 48 7.28 -1.76 3.61
C ARG A 48 7.87 -2.28 2.32
N ILE A 49 7.07 -3.02 1.58
CA ILE A 49 7.34 -3.40 0.21
C ILE A 49 6.21 -2.80 -0.64
N VAL A 50 6.57 -2.08 -1.69
CA VAL A 50 5.62 -1.50 -2.66
C VAL A 50 6.18 -1.74 -4.05
N GLY A 51 5.53 -2.58 -4.84
CA GLY A 51 6.10 -3.09 -6.08
C GLY A 51 7.40 -3.86 -5.83
N ASP A 52 8.48 -3.40 -6.45
CA ASP A 52 9.85 -3.91 -6.29
C ASP A 52 10.68 -3.10 -5.26
N HIS A 53 10.11 -2.06 -4.66
CA HIS A 53 10.80 -1.25 -3.66
C HIS A 53 10.65 -1.84 -2.26
N VAL A 54 11.78 -1.99 -1.57
CA VAL A 54 11.84 -2.34 -0.14
C VAL A 54 12.44 -1.18 0.63
N GLY A 55 11.69 -0.65 1.59
CA GLY A 55 12.13 0.48 2.39
C GLY A 55 11.62 0.42 3.83
N ASN A 56 12.17 1.28 4.68
CA ASN A 56 11.66 1.45 6.04
C ASN A 56 10.45 2.39 6.02
N PHE A 57 9.53 2.18 6.94
CA PHE A 57 8.46 3.13 7.25
C PHE A 57 8.48 3.48 8.74
N LYS A 58 7.92 4.62 9.08
CA LYS A 58 7.82 5.13 10.44
C LYS A 58 6.53 5.94 10.62
N GLU A 59 6.31 6.41 11.83
CA GLU A 59 5.27 7.38 12.14
C GLU A 59 5.34 8.61 11.22
N GLY A 60 4.20 9.05 10.73
CA GLY A 60 4.08 10.12 9.74
C GLY A 60 4.20 9.67 8.28
N ASP A 61 4.46 8.38 8.00
CA ASP A 61 4.54 7.85 6.64
C ASP A 61 3.18 7.97 5.95
N LEU A 62 3.19 8.54 4.75
CA LEU A 62 2.01 8.69 3.90
C LEU A 62 2.34 8.17 2.50
N VAL A 63 1.59 7.18 2.04
CA VAL A 63 1.81 6.53 0.74
C VAL A 63 0.51 6.37 -0.01
N LEU A 64 0.48 6.82 -1.26
CA LEU A 64 -0.60 6.53 -2.21
C LEU A 64 -0.16 5.41 -3.15
N MET A 65 -0.97 4.37 -3.24
CA MET A 65 -0.81 3.25 -4.18
C MET A 65 -1.97 3.23 -5.17
N GLY A 66 -1.63 3.06 -6.44
CA GLY A 66 -2.61 2.86 -7.49
C GLY A 66 -3.12 1.42 -7.54
N PRO A 67 -4.12 1.17 -8.40
CA PRO A 67 -4.71 -0.15 -8.56
C PRO A 67 -3.67 -1.18 -9.00
N ASN A 68 -3.83 -2.40 -8.50
CA ASN A 68 -3.00 -3.56 -8.82
C ASN A 68 -1.50 -3.44 -8.48
N LEU A 69 -1.11 -2.49 -7.64
CA LEU A 69 0.27 -2.37 -7.15
C LEU A 69 0.47 -3.26 -5.92
N PRO A 70 1.33 -4.30 -5.97
CA PRO A 70 1.56 -5.17 -4.82
C PRO A 70 2.22 -4.44 -3.66
N HIS A 71 1.71 -4.63 -2.45
CA HIS A 71 2.23 -3.94 -1.27
C HIS A 71 2.01 -4.68 0.05
N ILE A 72 2.84 -4.35 1.04
CA ILE A 72 2.75 -4.81 2.43
C ILE A 72 3.49 -3.88 3.37
N TRP A 73 2.99 -3.76 4.59
CA TRP A 73 3.70 -3.19 5.74
C TRP A 73 4.01 -4.27 6.76
N LEU A 74 5.28 -4.42 7.12
CA LEU A 74 5.79 -5.39 8.06
C LEU A 74 6.32 -4.66 9.29
N ASN A 75 5.66 -4.83 10.42
CA ASN A 75 6.13 -4.25 11.67
C ASN A 75 7.50 -4.79 12.07
N ASP A 76 8.28 -3.96 12.76
CA ASP A 76 9.43 -4.43 13.52
C ASP A 76 9.04 -5.53 14.51
N ASN A 77 9.96 -6.46 14.77
CA ASN A 77 9.69 -7.60 15.64
C ASN A 77 9.33 -7.24 17.06
N SER A 78 9.74 -6.06 17.52
CA SER A 78 9.37 -5.56 18.84
C SER A 78 7.85 -5.40 19.05
N PHE A 79 7.06 -5.29 17.98
CA PHE A 79 5.60 -5.31 18.05
C PHE A 79 5.04 -6.70 18.33
N ARG A 80 5.73 -7.76 17.91
CA ARG A 80 5.28 -9.16 18.02
C ARG A 80 5.69 -9.82 19.34
N HIS A 81 6.57 -9.17 20.10
CA HIS A 81 7.02 -9.73 21.36
C HIS A 81 5.85 -9.91 22.34
N PRO A 82 5.70 -11.05 23.04
CA PRO A 82 4.53 -11.33 23.91
C PRO A 82 4.27 -10.26 24.96
N ARG A 83 5.33 -9.63 25.50
CA ARG A 83 5.27 -8.55 26.50
C ARG A 83 5.17 -7.16 25.90
N SER A 84 5.08 -7.04 24.58
CA SER A 84 5.00 -5.74 23.91
C SER A 84 3.67 -5.05 24.22
N LYS A 85 3.76 -3.79 24.63
CA LYS A 85 2.62 -2.87 24.75
C LYS A 85 2.45 -1.97 23.54
N LYS A 86 3.26 -2.19 22.49
CA LYS A 86 3.18 -1.38 21.26
C LYS A 86 1.89 -1.69 20.51
N MET A 87 1.30 -0.63 19.98
CA MET A 87 0.09 -0.69 19.16
C MET A 87 0.37 0.03 17.84
N VAL A 88 -0.19 -0.49 16.78
CA VAL A 88 -0.23 0.16 15.47
C VAL A 88 -1.46 1.03 15.40
N GLN A 89 -1.30 2.25 14.92
CA GLN A 89 -2.40 3.13 14.53
C GLN A 89 -2.16 3.61 13.10
N ALA A 90 -3.17 3.45 12.25
CA ALA A 90 -3.12 3.90 10.87
C ALA A 90 -4.52 4.25 10.35
N VAL A 91 -4.57 5.12 9.36
CA VAL A 91 -5.78 5.40 8.59
C VAL A 91 -5.54 4.99 7.15
N VAL A 92 -6.43 4.17 6.62
CA VAL A 92 -6.37 3.69 5.25
C VAL A 92 -7.63 4.13 4.51
N VAL A 93 -7.43 4.72 3.35
CA VAL A 93 -8.52 5.18 2.47
C VAL A 93 -8.43 4.42 1.17
N TYR A 94 -9.45 3.61 0.87
CA TYR A 94 -9.62 2.93 -0.41
C TYR A 94 -10.60 3.73 -1.27
N PHE A 95 -10.30 3.87 -2.55
CA PHE A 95 -11.21 4.50 -3.51
C PHE A 95 -11.04 3.91 -4.90
N SER A 96 -12.17 3.82 -5.63
CA SER A 96 -12.17 3.28 -6.98
C SER A 96 -11.58 4.30 -7.96
N PRO A 97 -10.69 3.86 -8.87
CA PRO A 97 -10.28 4.69 -10.02
C PRO A 97 -11.48 5.20 -10.83
N ASP A 98 -12.49 4.34 -11.02
CA ASP A 98 -13.68 4.69 -11.80
C ASP A 98 -14.53 5.79 -11.14
N LEU A 99 -14.54 5.82 -9.79
CA LEU A 99 -15.20 6.92 -9.08
C LEU A 99 -14.65 8.27 -9.55
N LEU A 100 -13.33 8.36 -9.63
CA LEU A 100 -12.66 9.61 -9.95
C LEU A 100 -12.89 10.02 -11.41
N ILE A 101 -12.84 9.06 -12.34
CA ILE A 101 -13.08 9.29 -13.77
C ILE A 101 -14.52 9.75 -14.01
N ASN A 102 -15.48 9.26 -13.22
CA ASN A 102 -16.90 9.57 -13.35
C ASN A 102 -17.36 10.75 -12.49
N LEU A 103 -16.45 11.44 -11.80
CA LEU A 103 -16.80 12.58 -10.94
C LEU A 103 -17.22 13.83 -11.72
N SER A 104 -16.76 13.98 -12.95
CA SER A 104 -16.99 15.18 -13.75
C SER A 104 -16.96 14.88 -15.24
N ASP A 105 -17.76 15.59 -16.00
CA ASP A 105 -17.71 15.60 -17.47
C ASP A 105 -16.65 16.58 -18.00
N ASP A 106 -15.98 17.33 -17.10
CA ASP A 106 -14.91 18.26 -17.45
C ASP A 106 -13.63 17.49 -17.77
N GLU A 107 -13.17 17.61 -19.01
CA GLU A 107 -11.96 16.96 -19.51
C GLU A 107 -10.71 17.36 -18.70
N SER A 108 -10.65 18.58 -18.19
CA SER A 108 -9.52 19.03 -17.37
C SER A 108 -9.45 18.28 -16.04
N VAL A 109 -10.58 18.03 -15.39
CA VAL A 109 -10.69 17.27 -14.14
C VAL A 109 -10.33 15.81 -14.38
N THR A 110 -10.89 15.20 -15.43
CA THR A 110 -10.63 13.78 -15.74
C THR A 110 -9.18 13.53 -16.14
N ALA A 111 -8.55 14.48 -16.86
CA ALA A 111 -7.13 14.41 -17.22
C ALA A 111 -6.21 14.48 -15.97
N ILE A 112 -6.48 15.41 -15.04
CA ILE A 112 -5.72 15.58 -13.80
C ILE A 112 -5.81 14.29 -12.94
N VAL A 113 -7.02 13.79 -12.78
CA VAL A 113 -7.27 12.56 -12.01
C VAL A 113 -6.63 11.34 -12.68
N GLY A 114 -6.76 11.23 -14.00
CA GLY A 114 -6.11 10.16 -14.78
C GLY A 114 -4.59 10.17 -14.60
N ALA A 115 -3.96 11.35 -14.66
CA ALA A 115 -2.54 11.52 -14.41
C ALA A 115 -2.13 11.11 -12.99
N LEU A 116 -2.94 11.40 -11.96
CA LEU A 116 -2.72 10.97 -10.59
C LEU A 116 -2.78 9.44 -10.46
N ILE A 117 -3.78 8.80 -11.07
CA ILE A 117 -3.91 7.33 -11.09
C ILE A 117 -2.68 6.70 -11.73
N VAL A 118 -2.24 7.20 -12.89
CA VAL A 118 -1.03 6.70 -13.58
C VAL A 118 0.22 6.83 -12.70
N ARG A 119 0.43 8.00 -12.09
CA ARG A 119 1.55 8.21 -11.14
C ARG A 119 1.50 7.24 -9.97
N SER A 120 0.31 7.02 -9.40
CA SER A 120 0.12 6.16 -8.23
C SER A 120 0.41 4.68 -8.48
N GLN A 121 0.41 4.23 -9.74
CA GLN A 121 0.79 2.85 -10.11
C GLN A 121 2.24 2.48 -9.74
N ARG A 122 3.09 3.45 -9.42
CA ARG A 122 4.44 3.26 -8.91
C ARG A 122 4.58 3.46 -7.40
N GLY A 123 3.46 3.73 -6.71
CA GLY A 123 3.47 4.13 -5.31
C GLY A 123 4.14 5.49 -5.11
N LEU A 124 3.42 6.40 -4.48
CA LEU A 124 3.90 7.76 -4.18
C LEU A 124 4.12 7.88 -2.67
N TRP A 125 5.37 7.99 -2.26
CA TRP A 125 5.70 8.37 -0.88
C TRP A 125 5.65 9.89 -0.79
N ILE A 126 4.73 10.41 0.00
CA ILE A 126 4.38 11.83 0.09
C ILE A 126 5.09 12.44 1.30
N TYR A 127 5.70 13.61 1.11
CA TYR A 127 6.45 14.32 2.15
C TYR A 127 6.14 15.82 2.12
N GLY A 128 6.83 16.60 2.96
CA GLY A 128 6.73 18.05 2.98
C GLY A 128 5.36 18.60 3.37
N LYS A 129 5.01 19.75 2.87
CA LYS A 129 3.74 20.45 3.17
C LYS A 129 2.53 19.69 2.65
N ALA A 130 2.64 19.05 1.47
CA ALA A 130 1.57 18.25 0.93
C ALA A 130 1.16 17.12 1.90
N ARG A 131 2.15 16.40 2.46
CA ARG A 131 1.88 15.38 3.49
C ARG A 131 1.11 15.97 4.66
N ASP A 132 1.55 17.09 5.21
CA ASP A 132 0.98 17.66 6.44
C ASP A 132 -0.46 18.14 6.21
N ILE A 133 -0.75 18.72 5.04
CA ILE A 133 -2.11 19.11 4.63
C ILE A 133 -3.00 17.87 4.48
N ILE A 134 -2.50 16.82 3.82
CA ILE A 134 -3.26 15.58 3.59
C ILE A 134 -3.57 14.89 4.92
N ILE A 135 -2.61 14.82 5.85
CA ILE A 135 -2.81 14.25 7.18
C ILE A 135 -3.97 14.94 7.92
N GLY A 136 -4.02 16.27 7.92
CA GLY A 136 -5.12 17.01 8.52
C GLY A 136 -6.49 16.71 7.89
N LYS A 137 -6.51 16.47 6.57
CA LYS A 137 -7.74 16.05 5.86
C LYS A 137 -8.09 14.58 6.15
N MET A 138 -7.13 13.70 6.33
CA MET A 138 -7.36 12.29 6.69
C MET A 138 -7.98 12.16 8.08
N ASP A 139 -7.64 13.03 9.04
CA ASP A 139 -8.31 13.07 10.33
C ASP A 139 -9.80 13.44 10.18
N THR A 140 -10.12 14.36 9.28
CA THR A 140 -11.50 14.69 8.94
C THR A 140 -12.22 13.52 8.27
N LEU A 141 -11.53 12.75 7.42
CA LEU A 141 -12.08 11.52 6.82
C LEU A 141 -12.38 10.46 7.87
N ALA A 142 -11.48 10.25 8.82
CA ALA A 142 -11.64 9.24 9.87
C ALA A 142 -12.81 9.58 10.79
N ASN A 143 -12.95 10.84 11.23
CA ASN A 143 -13.84 11.27 12.31
C ASN A 143 -15.08 12.06 11.83
N GLY A 144 -15.07 12.61 10.62
CA GLY A 144 -16.15 13.41 10.06
C GLY A 144 -17.38 12.59 9.65
N LYS A 145 -18.46 13.28 9.28
CA LYS A 145 -19.71 12.67 8.78
C LYS A 145 -20.21 13.38 7.51
N GLY A 146 -20.93 12.63 6.68
CA GLY A 146 -21.64 13.17 5.52
C GLY A 146 -20.74 13.92 4.53
N LEU A 147 -21.19 15.05 4.05
CA LEU A 147 -20.53 15.86 3.02
C LEU A 147 -19.12 16.32 3.43
N LYS A 148 -18.87 16.52 4.73
CA LYS A 148 -17.52 16.88 5.22
C LYS A 148 -16.45 15.85 4.84
N LYS A 149 -16.79 14.56 4.87
CA LYS A 149 -15.87 13.49 4.41
C LYS A 149 -15.56 13.62 2.91
N LEU A 150 -16.58 13.86 2.09
CA LEU A 150 -16.40 14.01 0.65
C LEU A 150 -15.52 15.22 0.32
N ILE A 151 -15.78 16.37 0.96
CA ILE A 151 -14.98 17.58 0.79
C ILE A 151 -13.52 17.34 1.19
N ALA A 152 -13.30 16.66 2.32
CA ALA A 152 -11.95 16.30 2.77
C ALA A 152 -11.25 15.38 1.76
N PHE A 153 -11.96 14.38 1.22
CA PHE A 153 -11.44 13.48 0.20
C PHE A 153 -11.07 14.21 -1.09
N LEU A 154 -11.97 15.04 -1.61
CA LEU A 154 -11.69 15.86 -2.82
C LEU A 154 -10.51 16.81 -2.59
N GLY A 155 -10.40 17.41 -1.41
CA GLY A 155 -9.26 18.25 -1.07
C GLY A 155 -7.95 17.46 -0.86
N ILE A 156 -7.98 16.16 -0.61
CA ILE A 156 -6.79 15.29 -0.66
C ILE A 156 -6.37 15.09 -2.12
N LEU A 157 -7.33 14.78 -3.00
CA LEU A 157 -7.04 14.59 -4.42
C LEU A 157 -6.46 15.85 -5.07
N ASP A 158 -7.01 17.01 -4.72
CA ASP A 158 -6.54 18.33 -5.16
C ASP A 158 -5.04 18.51 -4.81
N VAL A 159 -4.69 18.35 -3.54
CA VAL A 159 -3.29 18.44 -3.09
C VAL A 159 -2.38 17.40 -3.76
N LEU A 160 -2.84 16.16 -3.93
CA LEU A 160 -2.08 15.10 -4.59
C LEU A 160 -1.86 15.37 -6.08
N SER A 161 -2.81 16.04 -6.73
CA SER A 161 -2.75 16.34 -8.15
C SER A 161 -1.74 17.44 -8.45
N ASP A 162 -1.70 18.48 -7.63
CA ASP A 162 -0.87 19.68 -7.83
C ASP A 162 0.53 19.55 -7.25
N SER A 163 0.72 18.66 -6.26
CA SER A 163 2.01 18.57 -5.56
C SER A 163 3.06 17.79 -6.34
N ASN A 164 4.30 18.27 -6.22
CA ASN A 164 5.51 17.54 -6.59
C ASN A 164 6.28 17.03 -5.36
N GLU A 165 5.72 17.16 -4.14
CA GLU A 165 6.33 16.69 -2.90
C GLU A 165 6.09 15.19 -2.68
N PHE A 166 6.52 14.39 -3.64
CA PHE A 166 6.46 12.93 -3.55
C PHE A 166 7.69 12.28 -4.20
N GLN A 167 7.93 11.04 -3.82
CA GLN A 167 8.94 10.17 -4.42
C GLN A 167 8.27 8.89 -4.90
N TYR A 168 8.58 8.46 -6.12
CA TYR A 168 8.18 7.14 -6.61
C TYR A 168 8.87 6.04 -5.81
N LEU A 169 8.12 5.02 -5.44
CA LEU A 169 8.65 3.84 -4.75
C LEU A 169 9.09 2.79 -5.77
N ALA A 170 8.19 2.27 -6.57
CA ALA A 170 8.54 1.26 -7.56
C ALA A 170 9.35 1.84 -8.73
N SER A 171 10.21 1.00 -9.30
CA SER A 171 11.08 1.34 -10.44
C SER A 171 10.29 1.78 -11.67
N ILE A 172 10.97 2.47 -12.60
CA ILE A 172 10.39 2.80 -13.91
C ILE A 172 10.11 1.51 -14.67
N GLY A 173 8.88 1.37 -15.18
CA GLY A 173 8.48 0.18 -15.94
C GLY A 173 8.05 -1.01 -15.08
N PHE A 174 8.02 -0.87 -13.74
CA PHE A 174 7.41 -1.90 -12.89
C PHE A 174 5.98 -2.18 -13.35
N LYS A 175 5.71 -3.44 -13.64
CA LYS A 175 4.37 -3.94 -13.96
C LYS A 175 4.08 -5.10 -13.04
N ASN A 176 2.89 -5.11 -12.45
CA ASN A 176 2.43 -6.28 -11.73
C ASN A 176 2.16 -7.41 -12.74
N SER A 177 3.13 -8.30 -12.88
CA SER A 177 3.03 -9.49 -13.73
C SER A 177 2.59 -10.72 -12.93
N TYR A 178 2.20 -10.55 -11.69
CA TYR A 178 1.84 -11.66 -10.82
C TYR A 178 0.50 -12.25 -11.22
N SER A 179 0.55 -13.45 -11.73
CA SER A 179 -0.61 -14.33 -11.80
C SER A 179 -0.96 -14.82 -10.37
N GLU A 180 -2.18 -15.30 -10.17
CA GLU A 180 -2.59 -15.88 -8.88
C GLU A 180 -1.64 -16.99 -8.40
N LYS A 181 -1.03 -17.74 -9.30
CA LYS A 181 -0.05 -18.80 -9.03
C LYS A 181 1.32 -18.25 -8.57
N ASP A 182 1.80 -17.16 -9.15
CA ASP A 182 3.05 -16.51 -8.76
C ASP A 182 2.92 -15.79 -7.42
N THR A 183 1.72 -15.31 -7.14
CA THR A 183 1.35 -14.70 -5.89
C THR A 183 1.50 -15.69 -4.71
N ASN A 184 1.11 -16.99 -4.72
CA ASN A 184 1.27 -17.95 -3.63
C ASN A 184 2.74 -18.34 -3.39
N ARG A 185 3.59 -18.39 -4.41
CA ARG A 185 5.02 -18.66 -4.28
C ARG A 185 5.78 -17.57 -3.51
N LEU A 186 5.51 -16.32 -3.81
CA LEU A 186 6.10 -15.17 -3.09
C LEU A 186 5.67 -15.12 -1.62
N ASN A 187 4.40 -15.42 -1.33
CA ASN A 187 3.88 -15.48 0.03
C ASN A 187 4.62 -16.52 0.88
N GLU A 188 4.78 -17.73 0.37
CA GLU A 188 5.47 -18.80 1.07
C GLU A 188 6.93 -18.44 1.35
N VAL A 189 7.62 -17.86 0.39
CA VAL A 189 9.00 -17.39 0.55
C VAL A 189 9.12 -16.30 1.61
N TYR A 190 8.30 -15.29 1.56
CA TYR A 190 8.37 -14.19 2.54
C TYR A 190 7.93 -14.61 3.94
N GLN A 191 6.94 -15.49 4.07
CA GLN A 191 6.58 -16.06 5.37
C GLN A 191 7.76 -16.84 5.95
N TYR A 192 8.45 -17.61 5.13
CA TYR A 192 9.63 -18.35 5.55
C TYR A 192 10.77 -17.37 5.94
N LEU A 193 11.07 -16.37 5.14
CA LEU A 193 12.08 -15.37 5.44
C LEU A 193 11.76 -14.60 6.73
N ASN A 194 10.50 -14.18 6.91
CA ASN A 194 10.08 -13.51 8.14
C ASN A 194 10.14 -14.40 9.38
N LYS A 195 9.95 -15.71 9.25
CA LYS A 195 10.03 -16.64 10.35
C LYS A 195 11.49 -16.97 10.72
N ASN A 196 12.39 -16.93 9.73
CA ASN A 196 13.77 -17.39 9.87
C ASN A 196 14.82 -16.27 9.69
N PHE A 197 14.44 -14.98 9.74
CA PHE A 197 15.33 -13.86 9.44
C PHE A 197 16.54 -13.73 10.40
N THR A 198 16.48 -14.36 11.58
CA THR A 198 17.58 -14.42 12.53
C THR A 198 18.58 -15.54 12.23
N GLN A 199 18.26 -16.43 11.28
CA GLN A 199 19.06 -17.56 10.89
C GLN A 199 19.67 -17.35 9.49
N LYS A 200 20.71 -18.09 9.18
CA LYS A 200 21.31 -18.07 7.84
C LYS A 200 20.39 -18.82 6.89
N VAL A 201 19.72 -18.08 6.01
CA VAL A 201 18.83 -18.63 4.98
C VAL A 201 19.59 -18.80 3.67
N SER A 202 19.52 -19.97 3.08
CA SER A 202 20.16 -20.26 1.80
C SER A 202 19.26 -20.03 0.58
N LEU A 203 19.87 -19.72 -0.57
CA LEU A 203 19.14 -19.59 -1.83
C LEU A 203 18.41 -20.88 -2.21
N GLN A 204 19.00 -22.05 -1.89
CA GLN A 204 18.38 -23.35 -2.18
C GLN A 204 17.10 -23.56 -1.39
N GLU A 205 17.06 -23.17 -0.12
CA GLU A 205 15.86 -23.27 0.72
C GLU A 205 14.73 -22.40 0.19
N VAL A 206 14.99 -21.12 -0.09
CA VAL A 206 13.94 -20.21 -0.59
C VAL A 206 13.46 -20.58 -1.99
N SER A 207 14.34 -21.03 -2.87
CA SER A 207 13.95 -21.49 -4.19
C SER A 207 13.09 -22.75 -4.16
N LYS A 208 13.40 -23.69 -3.23
CA LYS A 208 12.60 -24.90 -3.00
C LYS A 208 11.21 -24.57 -2.48
N ILE A 209 11.09 -23.61 -1.56
CA ILE A 209 9.79 -23.09 -1.06
C ILE A 209 8.98 -22.48 -2.19
N ALA A 210 9.62 -21.73 -3.10
CA ALA A 210 8.97 -21.18 -4.28
C ALA A 210 8.61 -22.22 -5.35
N ASN A 211 8.94 -23.50 -5.15
CA ASN A 211 8.81 -24.54 -6.16
C ASN A 211 9.56 -24.20 -7.46
N MET A 212 10.77 -23.65 -7.34
CA MET A 212 11.61 -23.21 -8.45
C MET A 212 13.03 -23.75 -8.33
N SER A 213 13.75 -23.85 -9.47
CA SER A 213 15.20 -23.98 -9.42
C SER A 213 15.83 -22.68 -8.92
N SER A 214 17.01 -22.73 -8.31
CA SER A 214 17.69 -21.52 -7.81
C SER A 214 17.94 -20.48 -8.91
N SER A 215 18.22 -20.90 -10.13
CA SER A 215 18.37 -20.00 -11.27
C SER A 215 17.05 -19.35 -11.71
N ALA A 216 15.95 -20.10 -11.72
CA ALA A 216 14.62 -19.57 -12.01
C ALA A 216 14.16 -18.59 -10.90
N PHE A 217 14.44 -18.93 -9.65
CA PHE A 217 14.15 -18.06 -8.51
C PHE A 217 14.91 -16.72 -8.59
N CYS A 218 16.20 -16.75 -8.93
CA CYS A 218 16.97 -15.51 -9.11
C CYS A 218 16.43 -14.63 -10.26
N ARG A 219 15.94 -15.23 -11.36
CA ARG A 219 15.30 -14.46 -12.43
C ARG A 219 13.94 -13.89 -12.04
N PHE A 220 13.21 -14.61 -11.21
CA PHE A 220 11.89 -14.23 -10.75
C PHE A 220 11.91 -13.12 -9.68
N PHE A 221 13.03 -13.02 -8.95
CA PHE A 221 13.24 -12.01 -7.88
C PHE A 221 14.14 -10.84 -8.29
N LYS A 222 14.64 -10.82 -9.52
CA LYS A 222 15.31 -9.65 -10.10
C LYS A 222 14.29 -8.66 -10.64
#